data_641212dd8e7bfa3170dd4dbe25b816c7
#
_entry.id   641212dd8e7bfa3170dd4dbe25b816c7
#
_cell.length_a   1.000
_cell.length_b   1.000
_cell.length_c   1.000
_cell.angle_alpha   90.00
_cell.angle_beta   90.00
_cell.angle_gamma   90.00
#
_symmetry.space_group_name_H-M   'P 1'
#
loop_
_entity.id
_entity.type
_entity.pdbx_description
1 polymer ?
#
loop_
_entity_poly.entity_id
_entity_poly.type
_entity_poly.pdbx_seq_one_letter_code
_entity_poly.pdbx_strand_id
1 'polypeptide(L)'
;MRQTVSLKKQYQIVDDLLVQRIHKLLPELMEETGYDMWIILCREYNEDPVFTTMLPSLCLTARRLSCLVFVKQGERFEALNFGRPSEHLNRVYTQGYTDSSRDQLEMLAEYVRKVEPQRIGINCSPINAMCDGLSKSMYDKLYQALDPQDRDKLCSAYPLAVRWIETRTQEELSRYRTVYQLAMEICEEAFSRKVITPGVTTTTEVEEWIAQEINRLGLTFWFSPH
;
A
#
# COMPACT_ATOMS: atom_id res chain seq x y z
N MET A 1 4.35 -27.57 -17.40
CA MET A 1 4.26 -26.18 -17.92
C MET A 1 3.81 -25.31 -16.75
N ARG A 2 4.63 -24.32 -16.35
CA ARG A 2 4.26 -23.36 -15.31
C ARG A 2 3.02 -22.58 -15.76
N GLN A 3 1.99 -22.51 -14.95
CA GLN A 3 0.79 -21.74 -15.25
C GLN A 3 0.43 -20.89 -14.05
N THR A 4 0.09 -19.62 -14.32
CA THR A 4 -0.55 -18.72 -13.37
C THR A 4 -2.03 -18.60 -13.69
N VAL A 5 -2.81 -18.14 -12.75
CA VAL A 5 -4.23 -17.82 -12.97
C VAL A 5 -4.34 -16.61 -13.92
N SER A 6 -5.50 -16.47 -14.58
CA SER A 6 -5.74 -15.32 -15.47
C SER A 6 -5.55 -13.99 -14.75
N LEU A 7 -5.17 -12.94 -15.46
CA LEU A 7 -4.99 -11.59 -14.90
C LEU A 7 -6.23 -11.10 -14.15
N LYS A 8 -7.43 -11.34 -14.69
CA LYS A 8 -8.69 -11.04 -14.01
C LYS A 8 -8.78 -11.74 -12.64
N LYS A 9 -8.35 -13.00 -12.57
CA LYS A 9 -8.37 -13.75 -11.30
C LYS A 9 -7.30 -13.27 -10.33
N GLN A 10 -6.13 -12.86 -10.85
CA GLN A 10 -5.08 -12.24 -10.03
C GLN A 10 -5.59 -10.96 -9.38
N TYR A 11 -6.20 -10.05 -10.14
CA TYR A 11 -6.79 -8.81 -9.62
C TYR A 11 -7.85 -9.09 -8.54
N GLN A 12 -8.73 -10.04 -8.78
CA GLN A 12 -9.73 -10.43 -7.78
C GLN A 12 -9.08 -10.91 -6.48
N ILE A 13 -8.05 -11.75 -6.57
CA ILE A 13 -7.32 -12.25 -5.40
C ILE A 13 -6.67 -11.10 -4.63
N VAL A 14 -5.99 -10.19 -5.32
CA VAL A 14 -5.32 -9.05 -4.69
C VAL A 14 -6.33 -8.13 -4.01
N ASP A 15 -7.45 -7.84 -4.66
CA ASP A 15 -8.51 -6.99 -4.10
C ASP A 15 -9.17 -7.65 -2.87
N ASP A 16 -9.44 -8.97 -2.91
CA ASP A 16 -10.00 -9.71 -1.77
C ASP A 16 -9.01 -9.71 -0.57
N LEU A 17 -7.70 -9.88 -0.84
CA LEU A 17 -6.67 -9.79 0.19
C LEU A 17 -6.57 -8.38 0.77
N LEU A 18 -6.65 -7.34 -0.07
CA LEU A 18 -6.64 -5.95 0.39
C LEU A 18 -7.80 -5.67 1.34
N VAL A 19 -9.01 -6.09 0.98
CA VAL A 19 -10.20 -5.95 1.85
C VAL A 19 -9.97 -6.62 3.21
N GLN A 20 -9.41 -7.84 3.23
CA GLN A 20 -9.10 -8.53 4.48
C GLN A 20 -8.04 -7.79 5.29
N ARG A 21 -6.98 -7.31 4.67
CA ARG A 21 -5.92 -6.54 5.33
C ARG A 21 -6.47 -5.25 5.94
N ILE A 22 -7.27 -4.49 5.16
CA ILE A 22 -7.83 -3.22 5.65
C ILE A 22 -8.84 -3.45 6.79
N HIS A 23 -9.75 -4.40 6.66
CA HIS A 23 -10.87 -4.51 7.59
C HIS A 23 -10.69 -5.51 8.74
N LYS A 24 -9.63 -6.36 8.69
CA LYS A 24 -9.33 -7.31 9.77
C LYS A 24 -7.96 -7.04 10.38
N LEU A 25 -6.91 -6.99 9.57
CA LEU A 25 -5.55 -6.83 10.07
C LEU A 25 -5.26 -5.40 10.57
N LEU A 26 -5.61 -4.37 9.79
CA LEU A 26 -5.26 -3.00 10.14
C LEU A 26 -5.82 -2.53 11.48
N PRO A 27 -7.10 -2.79 11.85
CA PRO A 27 -7.59 -2.41 13.18
C PRO A 27 -6.80 -3.05 14.33
N GLU A 28 -6.35 -4.30 14.18
CA GLU A 28 -5.49 -4.97 15.18
C GLU A 28 -4.13 -4.28 15.29
N LEU A 29 -3.52 -3.92 14.15
CA LEU A 29 -2.24 -3.21 14.12
C LEU A 29 -2.35 -1.79 14.69
N MET A 30 -3.44 -1.08 14.43
CA MET A 30 -3.68 0.26 15.01
C MET A 30 -3.84 0.19 16.53
N GLU A 31 -4.54 -0.82 17.02
CA GLU A 31 -4.69 -1.08 18.47
C GLU A 31 -3.34 -1.45 19.11
N GLU A 32 -2.59 -2.39 18.51
CA GLU A 32 -1.24 -2.79 18.96
C GLU A 32 -0.29 -1.61 19.07
N THR A 33 -0.34 -0.69 18.10
CA THR A 33 0.58 0.44 18.01
C THR A 33 0.04 1.73 18.64
N GLY A 34 -1.22 1.72 19.08
CA GLY A 34 -1.86 2.80 19.85
C GLY A 34 -2.18 4.05 19.01
N TYR A 35 -2.56 3.90 17.74
CA TYR A 35 -3.03 5.02 16.90
C TYR A 35 -4.56 5.03 16.82
N ASP A 36 -5.17 6.18 17.15
CA ASP A 36 -6.61 6.38 16.99
C ASP A 36 -6.96 6.75 15.54
N MET A 37 -6.04 7.43 14.87
CA MET A 37 -6.18 7.83 13.47
C MET A 37 -4.86 7.67 12.72
N TRP A 38 -4.93 7.24 11.46
CA TRP A 38 -3.81 7.24 10.52
C TRP A 38 -4.21 7.95 9.25
N ILE A 39 -3.48 9.00 8.89
CA ILE A 39 -3.70 9.80 7.68
C ILE A 39 -2.55 9.53 6.72
N ILE A 40 -2.86 8.98 5.55
CA ILE A 40 -1.92 8.78 4.45
C ILE A 40 -2.29 9.75 3.35
N LEU A 41 -1.45 10.76 3.15
CA LEU A 41 -1.69 11.88 2.25
C LEU A 41 -0.56 11.98 1.23
N CYS A 42 -0.90 11.90 -0.05
CA CYS A 42 0.05 12.03 -1.14
C CYS A 42 -0.60 12.64 -2.40
N ARG A 43 0.15 12.73 -3.47
CA ARG A 43 -0.33 13.22 -4.77
C ARG A 43 0.27 12.42 -5.91
N GLU A 44 -0.33 12.52 -7.09
CA GLU A 44 0.20 11.90 -8.30
C GLU A 44 1.63 12.36 -8.60
N TYR A 45 2.48 11.46 -9.06
CA TYR A 45 3.93 11.60 -9.27
C TYR A 45 4.76 11.81 -8.00
N ASN A 46 4.14 11.71 -6.83
CA ASN A 46 4.81 11.73 -5.54
C ASN A 46 3.98 10.90 -4.56
N GLU A 47 3.79 9.64 -4.93
CA GLU A 47 3.01 8.68 -4.16
C GLU A 47 3.76 8.29 -2.87
N ASP A 48 3.00 8.19 -1.79
CA ASP A 48 3.48 7.58 -0.56
C ASP A 48 3.66 6.07 -0.80
N PRO A 49 4.81 5.46 -0.48
CA PRO A 49 5.03 4.04 -0.71
C PRO A 49 4.03 3.14 0.03
N VAL A 50 3.59 3.51 1.23
CA VAL A 50 2.57 2.76 1.97
C VAL A 50 1.21 2.89 1.28
N PHE A 51 0.86 4.08 0.79
CA PHE A 51 -0.36 4.32 0.02
C PHE A 51 -0.49 3.34 -1.15
N THR A 52 0.59 3.12 -1.91
CA THR A 52 0.57 2.22 -3.07
C THR A 52 0.23 0.78 -2.69
N THR A 53 0.56 0.34 -1.47
CA THR A 53 0.22 -0.99 -0.95
C THR A 53 -1.24 -1.12 -0.51
N MET A 54 -1.97 -0.03 -0.49
CA MET A 54 -3.37 0.05 -0.06
C MET A 54 -4.33 0.31 -1.22
N LEU A 55 -3.85 0.21 -2.45
CA LEU A 55 -4.66 0.43 -3.64
C LEU A 55 -5.23 -0.89 -4.19
N PRO A 56 -6.52 -0.89 -4.62
CA PRO A 56 -7.05 -1.99 -5.42
C PRO A 56 -6.27 -2.16 -6.73
N SER A 57 -6.26 -3.36 -7.29
CA SER A 57 -5.45 -3.77 -8.45
C SER A 57 -5.55 -2.87 -9.68
N LEU A 58 -6.70 -2.21 -9.88
CA LEU A 58 -6.91 -1.29 -11.02
C LEU A 58 -6.66 0.19 -10.66
N CYS A 59 -6.22 0.48 -9.44
CA CYS A 59 -5.78 1.80 -9.00
C CYS A 59 -4.25 1.83 -8.93
N LEU A 60 -3.58 2.19 -10.01
CA LEU A 60 -2.12 2.07 -10.12
C LEU A 60 -1.34 3.22 -9.48
N THR A 61 -1.98 4.38 -9.30
CA THR A 61 -1.33 5.61 -8.85
C THR A 61 -2.25 6.46 -7.99
N ALA A 62 -1.69 7.41 -7.26
CA ALA A 62 -2.45 8.52 -6.69
C ALA A 62 -3.07 9.39 -7.81
N ARG A 63 -4.14 10.11 -7.49
CA ARG A 63 -4.83 11.04 -8.39
C ARG A 63 -4.87 12.42 -7.76
N ARG A 64 -4.10 13.38 -8.32
CA ARG A 64 -3.96 14.75 -7.78
C ARG A 64 -3.65 14.75 -6.28
N LEU A 65 -4.65 15.05 -5.42
CA LEU A 65 -4.57 14.85 -3.99
C LEU A 65 -5.30 13.57 -3.63
N SER A 66 -4.58 12.60 -3.08
CA SER A 66 -5.12 11.33 -2.57
C SER A 66 -4.90 11.28 -1.06
N CYS A 67 -5.93 10.87 -0.35
CA CYS A 67 -5.90 10.79 1.10
C CYS A 67 -6.71 9.59 1.58
N LEU A 68 -6.05 8.67 2.28
CA LEU A 68 -6.70 7.59 3.02
C LEU A 68 -6.65 7.90 4.51
N VAL A 69 -7.76 7.66 5.19
CA VAL A 69 -7.88 7.92 6.62
C VAL A 69 -8.45 6.68 7.30
N PHE A 70 -7.76 6.22 8.32
CA PHE A 70 -8.19 5.11 9.16
C PHE A 70 -8.45 5.62 10.57
N VAL A 71 -9.55 5.16 11.15
CA VAL A 71 -9.94 5.50 12.53
C VAL A 71 -10.17 4.21 13.30
N LYS A 72 -9.56 4.09 14.48
CA LYS A 72 -9.75 2.99 15.41
C LYS A 72 -9.94 3.55 16.82
N GLN A 73 -11.17 3.45 17.35
CA GLN A 73 -11.53 3.90 18.70
C GLN A 73 -12.46 2.87 19.35
N GLY A 74 -11.95 2.13 20.32
CA GLY A 74 -12.66 1.00 20.88
C GLY A 74 -13.04 -0.02 19.79
N GLU A 75 -14.28 -0.41 19.70
CA GLU A 75 -14.79 -1.33 18.66
C GLU A 75 -15.01 -0.67 17.30
N ARG A 76 -14.99 0.66 17.23
CA ARG A 76 -15.18 1.39 15.99
C ARG A 76 -13.93 1.32 15.13
N PHE A 77 -14.10 0.89 13.87
CA PHE A 77 -13.08 1.02 12.83
C PHE A 77 -13.69 1.59 11.55
N GLU A 78 -13.02 2.56 10.96
CA GLU A 78 -13.40 3.15 9.69
C GLU A 78 -12.20 3.26 8.77
N ALA A 79 -12.40 2.92 7.50
CA ALA A 79 -11.44 3.09 6.41
C ALA A 79 -12.06 4.02 5.36
N LEU A 80 -11.49 5.20 5.20
CA LEU A 80 -12.09 6.30 4.46
C LEU A 80 -11.20 6.77 3.32
N ASN A 81 -11.83 7.09 2.19
CA ASN A 81 -11.19 7.80 1.09
C ASN A 81 -11.58 9.28 1.12
N PHE A 82 -10.65 10.15 1.51
CA PHE A 82 -10.78 11.61 1.37
C PHE A 82 -10.19 12.12 0.04
N GLY A 83 -9.81 11.21 -0.87
CA GLY A 83 -9.47 11.51 -2.25
C GLY A 83 -10.70 11.56 -3.15
N ARG A 84 -10.47 11.72 -4.46
CA ARG A 84 -11.55 11.68 -5.45
C ARG A 84 -12.28 10.32 -5.44
N PRO A 85 -13.60 10.29 -5.64
CA PRO A 85 -14.36 9.04 -5.75
C PRO A 85 -13.85 8.15 -6.88
N SER A 86 -13.83 6.83 -6.63
CA SER A 86 -13.48 5.80 -7.59
C SER A 86 -14.28 4.53 -7.27
N GLU A 87 -14.89 3.91 -8.26
CA GLU A 87 -15.63 2.65 -8.08
C GLU A 87 -14.74 1.55 -7.49
N HIS A 88 -13.46 1.53 -7.84
CA HIS A 88 -12.51 0.56 -7.32
C HIS A 88 -12.19 0.82 -5.84
N LEU A 89 -11.93 2.08 -5.48
CA LEU A 89 -11.69 2.47 -4.08
C LEU A 89 -12.93 2.24 -3.20
N ASN A 90 -14.12 2.50 -3.70
CA ASN A 90 -15.38 2.33 -2.96
C ASN A 90 -15.69 0.86 -2.60
N ARG A 91 -14.95 -0.11 -3.15
CA ARG A 91 -15.05 -1.52 -2.73
C ARG A 91 -14.32 -1.79 -1.42
N VAL A 92 -13.36 -0.94 -1.08
CA VAL A 92 -12.50 -1.09 0.11
C VAL A 92 -12.76 0.01 1.13
N TYR A 93 -13.04 1.22 0.68
CA TYR A 93 -13.13 2.44 1.49
C TYR A 93 -14.51 3.07 1.40
N THR A 94 -14.95 3.64 2.50
CA THR A 94 -16.11 4.56 2.52
C THR A 94 -15.65 5.94 2.03
N GLN A 95 -16.45 6.58 1.19
CA GLN A 95 -16.13 7.92 0.68
C GLN A 95 -16.29 8.97 1.79
N GLY A 96 -15.19 9.58 2.22
CA GLY A 96 -15.16 10.67 3.19
C GLY A 96 -15.26 12.06 2.54
N TYR A 97 -14.65 12.23 1.35
CA TYR A 97 -14.80 13.45 0.56
C TYR A 97 -16.06 13.38 -0.29
N THR A 98 -17.15 13.97 0.21
CA THR A 98 -18.50 13.84 -0.37
C THR A 98 -18.98 15.06 -1.12
N ASP A 99 -18.29 16.18 -1.00
CA ASP A 99 -18.64 17.44 -1.68
C ASP A 99 -17.46 18.01 -2.47
N SER A 100 -17.47 17.83 -3.78
CA SER A 100 -16.41 18.27 -4.69
C SER A 100 -16.31 19.79 -4.88
N SER A 101 -17.27 20.56 -4.35
CA SER A 101 -17.22 22.03 -4.35
C SER A 101 -16.38 22.60 -3.23
N ARG A 102 -16.02 21.78 -2.24
CA ARG A 102 -15.24 22.15 -1.06
C ARG A 102 -13.79 21.66 -1.16
N ASP A 103 -12.91 22.25 -0.35
CA ASP A 103 -11.53 21.77 -0.24
C ASP A 103 -11.47 20.41 0.51
N GLN A 104 -10.66 19.49 0.01
CA GLN A 104 -10.52 18.14 0.59
C GLN A 104 -9.95 18.16 2.00
N LEU A 105 -8.97 19.04 2.26
CA LEU A 105 -8.30 19.11 3.56
C LEU A 105 -9.16 19.85 4.60
N GLU A 106 -9.98 20.81 4.19
CA GLU A 106 -10.99 21.41 5.06
C GLU A 106 -12.00 20.36 5.53
N MET A 107 -12.51 19.53 4.61
CA MET A 107 -13.43 18.45 4.97
C MET A 107 -12.76 17.39 5.85
N LEU A 108 -11.48 17.08 5.59
CA LEU A 108 -10.70 16.21 6.46
C LEU A 108 -10.56 16.81 7.87
N ALA A 109 -10.25 18.09 7.98
CA ALA A 109 -10.13 18.78 9.28
C ALA A 109 -11.45 18.77 10.06
N GLU A 110 -12.58 18.98 9.40
CA GLU A 110 -13.91 18.84 10.02
C GLU A 110 -14.13 17.40 10.54
N TYR A 111 -13.69 16.41 9.77
CA TYR A 111 -13.82 15.02 10.19
C TYR A 111 -12.91 14.70 11.38
N VAL A 112 -11.65 15.17 11.39
CA VAL A 112 -10.73 15.05 12.53
C VAL A 112 -11.36 15.65 13.79
N ARG A 113 -11.92 16.87 13.68
CA ARG A 113 -12.61 17.55 14.77
C ARG A 113 -13.78 16.76 15.33
N LYS A 114 -14.57 16.12 14.45
CA LYS A 114 -15.70 15.26 14.83
C LYS A 114 -15.28 13.96 15.53
N VAL A 115 -14.15 13.38 15.11
CA VAL A 115 -13.62 12.11 15.65
C VAL A 115 -12.90 12.32 16.98
N GLU A 116 -12.28 13.49 17.17
CA GLU A 116 -11.48 13.84 18.35
C GLU A 116 -10.37 12.81 18.68
N PRO A 117 -9.54 12.40 17.71
CA PRO A 117 -8.48 11.44 17.96
C PRO A 117 -7.48 12.01 18.97
N GLN A 118 -6.82 11.15 19.74
CA GLN A 118 -5.76 11.54 20.67
C GLN A 118 -4.38 11.42 20.03
N ARG A 119 -4.22 10.51 19.07
CA ARG A 119 -2.95 10.26 18.39
C ARG A 119 -3.17 10.04 16.88
N ILE A 120 -2.64 10.96 16.09
CA ILE A 120 -2.79 10.98 14.63
C ILE A 120 -1.46 10.60 13.98
N GLY A 121 -1.40 9.41 13.38
CA GLY A 121 -0.24 8.95 12.64
C GLY A 121 -0.16 9.56 11.24
N ILE A 122 1.03 10.01 10.85
CA ILE A 122 1.37 10.46 9.48
C ILE A 122 2.65 9.78 9.02
N ASN A 123 2.80 9.53 7.73
CA ASN A 123 3.95 8.82 7.19
C ASN A 123 5.16 9.73 7.04
N CYS A 124 5.87 9.92 8.14
CA CYS A 124 7.17 10.59 8.18
C CYS A 124 8.14 9.75 9.04
N SER A 125 9.35 9.51 8.53
CA SER A 125 10.35 8.69 9.21
C SER A 125 11.76 9.08 8.81
N PRO A 126 12.68 9.35 9.77
CA PRO A 126 14.08 9.60 9.45
C PRO A 126 14.89 8.32 9.19
N ILE A 127 14.29 7.13 9.38
CA ILE A 127 15.00 5.85 9.36
C ILE A 127 14.57 4.93 8.22
N ASN A 128 13.37 5.05 7.70
CA ASN A 128 12.85 4.14 6.69
C ASN A 128 12.07 4.88 5.61
N ALA A 129 12.65 4.97 4.40
CA ALA A 129 12.07 5.67 3.26
C ALA A 129 10.69 5.10 2.84
N MET A 130 10.41 3.82 3.06
CA MET A 130 9.09 3.23 2.82
C MET A 130 8.00 3.82 3.72
N CYS A 131 8.36 4.38 4.86
CA CYS A 131 7.45 4.97 5.84
C CYS A 131 7.56 6.51 5.88
N ASP A 132 8.21 7.14 4.89
CA ASP A 132 8.49 8.59 4.80
C ASP A 132 7.89 9.18 3.53
N GLY A 133 6.65 8.80 3.22
CA GLY A 133 5.99 9.20 1.98
C GLY A 133 5.30 10.56 2.01
N LEU A 134 5.12 11.17 3.19
CA LEU A 134 4.48 12.47 3.32
C LEU A 134 5.46 13.60 2.95
N SER A 135 5.31 14.17 1.76
CA SER A 135 6.16 15.29 1.35
C SER A 135 5.95 16.52 2.23
N LYS A 136 7.00 17.34 2.37
CA LYS A 136 6.96 18.58 3.15
C LYS A 136 5.78 19.49 2.75
N SER A 137 5.51 19.62 1.46
CA SER A 137 4.40 20.46 0.97
C SER A 137 3.03 19.90 1.33
N MET A 138 2.87 18.58 1.41
CA MET A 138 1.62 17.95 1.86
C MET A 138 1.49 18.04 3.37
N TYR A 139 2.57 17.87 4.11
CA TYR A 139 2.59 18.12 5.55
C TYR A 139 2.15 19.54 5.90
N ASP A 140 2.72 20.55 5.23
CA ASP A 140 2.37 21.96 5.49
C ASP A 140 0.90 22.25 5.23
N LYS A 141 0.34 21.71 4.14
CA LYS A 141 -1.09 21.85 3.83
C LYS A 141 -1.96 21.18 4.89
N LEU A 142 -1.65 19.95 5.28
CA LEU A 142 -2.36 19.24 6.34
C LEU A 142 -2.29 20.01 7.66
N TYR A 143 -1.08 20.44 8.04
CA TYR A 143 -0.86 21.20 9.26
C TYR A 143 -1.63 22.52 9.30
N GLN A 144 -1.71 23.23 8.16
CA GLN A 144 -2.50 24.47 8.06
C GLN A 144 -4.00 24.23 8.14
N ALA A 145 -4.50 23.15 7.57
CA ALA A 145 -5.92 22.81 7.58
C ALA A 145 -6.44 22.37 8.96
N LEU A 146 -5.60 21.70 9.75
CA LEU A 146 -5.96 21.22 11.09
C LEU A 146 -6.03 22.36 12.12
N ASP A 147 -6.93 22.20 13.10
CA ASP A 147 -6.98 23.09 14.26
C ASP A 147 -5.72 22.97 15.13
N PRO A 148 -5.30 24.03 15.84
CA PRO A 148 -4.08 23.99 16.65
C PRO A 148 -3.99 22.80 17.60
N GLN A 149 -5.08 22.46 18.28
CA GLN A 149 -5.15 21.32 19.21
C GLN A 149 -4.94 19.95 18.54
N ASP A 150 -5.26 19.82 17.24
CA ASP A 150 -5.11 18.56 16.48
C ASP A 150 -3.72 18.46 15.85
N ARG A 151 -3.06 19.59 15.59
CA ARG A 151 -1.67 19.65 15.13
C ARG A 151 -0.70 19.02 16.13
N ASP A 152 -0.94 19.23 17.43
CA ASP A 152 -0.11 18.71 18.52
C ASP A 152 -0.23 17.19 18.66
N LYS A 153 -1.27 16.58 18.09
CA LYS A 153 -1.51 15.12 18.08
C LYS A 153 -0.82 14.41 16.90
N LEU A 154 -0.29 15.16 15.92
CA LEU A 154 0.42 14.58 14.78
C LEU A 154 1.73 13.95 15.23
N CYS A 155 1.93 12.70 14.84
CA CYS A 155 3.18 11.98 15.10
C CYS A 155 3.52 11.01 13.98
N SER A 156 4.77 10.57 13.94
CA SER A 156 5.22 9.57 12.98
C SER A 156 4.40 8.26 13.12
N ALA A 157 3.84 7.77 12.03
CA ALA A 157 3.21 6.46 11.94
C ALA A 157 4.21 5.33 11.66
N TYR A 158 5.52 5.57 11.79
CA TYR A 158 6.56 4.58 11.47
C TYR A 158 6.29 3.19 12.06
N PRO A 159 5.98 3.01 13.36
CA PRO A 159 5.71 1.69 13.92
C PRO A 159 4.53 0.99 13.25
N LEU A 160 3.43 1.71 13.00
CA LEU A 160 2.24 1.16 12.34
C LEU A 160 2.51 0.82 10.87
N ALA A 161 3.20 1.71 10.15
CA ALA A 161 3.54 1.50 8.74
C ALA A 161 4.45 0.28 8.54
N VAL A 162 5.44 0.07 9.43
CA VAL A 162 6.29 -1.13 9.42
C VAL A 162 5.44 -2.38 9.67
N ARG A 163 4.61 -2.38 10.71
CA ARG A 163 3.72 -3.51 11.01
C ARG A 163 2.79 -3.83 9.84
N TRP A 164 2.24 -2.82 9.18
CA TRP A 164 1.44 -2.99 7.97
C TRP A 164 2.20 -3.69 6.84
N ILE A 165 3.44 -3.27 6.58
CA ILE A 165 4.24 -3.80 5.47
C ILE A 165 4.73 -5.23 5.76
N GLU A 166 5.16 -5.53 6.98
CA GLU A 166 5.77 -6.82 7.33
C GLU A 166 4.77 -7.93 7.66
N THR A 167 3.58 -7.58 8.19
CA THR A 167 2.61 -8.59 8.64
C THR A 167 1.84 -9.21 7.47
N ARG A 168 1.67 -10.53 7.50
CA ARG A 168 0.91 -11.29 6.50
C ARG A 168 -0.27 -11.98 7.16
N THR A 169 -1.40 -12.00 6.44
CA THR A 169 -2.57 -12.78 6.84
C THR A 169 -2.36 -14.27 6.52
N GLN A 170 -3.14 -15.15 7.14
CA GLN A 170 -3.08 -16.58 6.84
C GLN A 170 -3.43 -16.89 5.38
N GLU A 171 -4.34 -16.11 4.79
CA GLU A 171 -4.69 -16.22 3.38
C GLU A 171 -3.52 -15.86 2.46
N GLU A 172 -2.78 -14.78 2.78
CA GLU A 172 -1.55 -14.42 2.06
C GLU A 172 -0.49 -15.52 2.18
N LEU A 173 -0.27 -16.06 3.38
CA LEU A 173 0.70 -17.14 3.62
C LEU A 173 0.36 -18.41 2.84
N SER A 174 -0.93 -18.75 2.71
CA SER A 174 -1.36 -19.91 1.93
C SER A 174 -0.99 -19.79 0.45
N ARG A 175 -1.04 -18.57 -0.10
CA ARG A 175 -0.70 -18.26 -1.50
C ARG A 175 0.79 -18.06 -1.71
N TYR A 176 1.49 -17.53 -0.71
CA TYR A 176 2.91 -17.26 -0.76
C TYR A 176 3.73 -18.51 -1.11
N ARG A 177 3.34 -19.67 -0.58
CA ARG A 177 3.99 -20.95 -0.91
C ARG A 177 4.03 -21.24 -2.41
N THR A 178 2.92 -21.02 -3.12
CA THR A 178 2.84 -21.24 -4.56
C THR A 178 3.74 -20.27 -5.33
N VAL A 179 3.75 -19.00 -4.94
CA VAL A 179 4.61 -17.97 -5.56
C VAL A 179 6.09 -18.28 -5.31
N TYR A 180 6.43 -18.68 -4.08
CA TYR A 180 7.79 -19.09 -3.73
C TYR A 180 8.26 -20.30 -4.55
N GLN A 181 7.46 -21.34 -4.67
CA GLN A 181 7.80 -22.52 -5.48
C GLN A 181 8.05 -22.13 -6.95
N LEU A 182 7.20 -21.27 -7.49
CA LEU A 182 7.36 -20.78 -8.87
C LEU A 182 8.65 -19.98 -9.04
N ALA A 183 9.00 -19.14 -8.08
CA ALA A 183 10.26 -18.39 -8.08
C ALA A 183 11.47 -19.33 -8.02
N MET A 184 11.44 -20.36 -7.17
CA MET A 184 12.51 -21.36 -7.09
C MET A 184 12.68 -22.13 -8.41
N GLU A 185 11.58 -22.54 -9.06
CA GLU A 185 11.65 -23.21 -10.35
C GLU A 185 12.25 -22.32 -11.46
N ILE A 186 11.97 -21.01 -11.43
CA ILE A 186 12.58 -20.04 -12.35
C ILE A 186 14.09 -19.99 -12.11
N CYS A 187 14.51 -19.86 -10.85
CA CYS A 187 15.94 -19.83 -10.49
C CYS A 187 16.66 -21.13 -10.89
N GLU A 188 16.10 -22.29 -10.60
CA GLU A 188 16.68 -23.57 -10.99
C GLU A 188 16.87 -23.71 -12.50
N GLU A 189 15.88 -23.27 -13.30
CA GLU A 189 15.97 -23.30 -14.75
C GLU A 189 16.98 -22.28 -15.28
N ALA A 190 17.02 -21.07 -14.71
CA ALA A 190 17.98 -20.02 -15.07
C ALA A 190 19.44 -20.50 -14.97
N PHE A 191 19.75 -21.30 -13.93
CA PHE A 191 21.09 -21.87 -13.72
C PHE A 191 21.29 -23.25 -14.35
N SER A 192 20.43 -23.67 -15.27
CA SER A 192 20.53 -24.95 -15.95
C SER A 192 21.16 -24.82 -17.34
N ARG A 193 21.55 -25.97 -17.93
CA ARG A 193 22.03 -26.05 -19.32
C ARG A 193 20.96 -25.72 -20.36
N LYS A 194 19.71 -25.52 -19.97
CA LYS A 194 18.66 -25.03 -20.88
C LYS A 194 18.82 -23.53 -21.19
N VAL A 195 19.39 -22.78 -20.25
CA VAL A 195 19.60 -21.34 -20.35
C VAL A 195 21.09 -21.01 -20.56
N ILE A 196 21.99 -21.72 -19.85
CA ILE A 196 23.43 -21.43 -19.86
C ILE A 196 24.17 -22.39 -20.80
N THR A 197 24.82 -21.81 -21.79
CA THR A 197 25.89 -22.46 -22.60
C THR A 197 27.22 -22.00 -22.02
N PRO A 198 28.02 -22.88 -21.38
CA PRO A 198 29.32 -22.49 -20.80
C PRO A 198 30.25 -21.86 -21.81
N GLY A 199 30.88 -20.75 -21.44
CA GLY A 199 31.79 -20.00 -22.31
C GLY A 199 31.13 -19.15 -23.41
N VAL A 200 29.77 -19.13 -23.44
CA VAL A 200 28.98 -18.35 -24.42
C VAL A 200 27.99 -17.41 -23.72
N THR A 201 27.12 -17.97 -22.86
CA THR A 201 26.09 -17.21 -22.20
C THR A 201 26.66 -16.24 -21.15
N THR A 202 26.30 -14.99 -21.25
CA THR A 202 26.67 -13.92 -20.31
C THR A 202 25.71 -13.85 -19.11
N THR A 203 26.13 -13.20 -18.03
CA THR A 203 25.25 -12.94 -16.87
C THR A 203 24.04 -12.11 -17.25
N THR A 204 24.23 -11.09 -18.10
CA THR A 204 23.14 -10.25 -18.61
C THR A 204 22.07 -11.06 -19.37
N GLU A 205 22.48 -12.02 -20.19
CA GLU A 205 21.53 -12.89 -20.90
C GLU A 205 20.72 -13.77 -19.93
N VAL A 206 21.31 -14.20 -18.81
CA VAL A 206 20.58 -14.92 -17.75
C VAL A 206 19.58 -14.01 -17.03
N GLU A 207 19.97 -12.78 -16.71
CA GLU A 207 19.09 -11.76 -16.11
C GLU A 207 17.89 -11.46 -17.02
N GLU A 208 18.14 -11.23 -18.31
CA GLU A 208 17.12 -11.01 -19.33
C GLU A 208 16.17 -12.20 -19.45
N TRP A 209 16.70 -13.43 -19.44
CA TRP A 209 15.88 -14.64 -19.47
C TRP A 209 14.95 -14.73 -18.25
N ILE A 210 15.46 -14.45 -17.04
CA ILE A 210 14.66 -14.43 -15.82
C ILE A 210 13.53 -13.39 -15.95
N ALA A 211 13.85 -12.18 -16.39
CA ALA A 211 12.86 -11.11 -16.56
C ALA A 211 11.78 -11.49 -17.58
N GLN A 212 12.17 -12.08 -18.71
CA GLN A 212 11.25 -12.56 -19.74
C GLN A 212 10.33 -13.68 -19.20
N GLU A 213 10.86 -14.63 -18.44
CA GLU A 213 10.08 -15.73 -17.88
C GLU A 213 9.07 -15.23 -16.83
N ILE A 214 9.46 -14.28 -15.98
CA ILE A 214 8.55 -13.61 -15.01
C ILE A 214 7.41 -12.93 -15.77
N ASN A 215 7.72 -12.14 -16.81
CA ASN A 215 6.71 -11.47 -17.63
C ASN A 215 5.80 -12.46 -18.37
N ARG A 216 6.37 -13.54 -18.92
CA ARG A 216 5.60 -14.60 -19.61
C ARG A 216 4.55 -15.25 -18.70
N LEU A 217 4.84 -15.32 -17.40
CA LEU A 217 3.94 -15.85 -16.38
C LEU A 217 2.93 -14.81 -15.88
N GLY A 218 2.98 -13.56 -16.35
CA GLY A 218 2.12 -12.47 -15.87
C GLY A 218 2.41 -12.07 -14.43
N LEU A 219 3.67 -12.25 -14.02
CA LEU A 219 4.19 -11.83 -12.72
C LEU A 219 4.98 -10.54 -12.85
N THR A 220 5.26 -9.90 -11.74
CA THR A 220 6.13 -8.72 -11.64
C THR A 220 7.22 -8.99 -10.61
N PHE A 221 8.31 -8.23 -10.69
CA PHE A 221 9.38 -8.26 -9.69
C PHE A 221 9.52 -6.88 -9.05
N TRP A 222 9.98 -6.87 -7.79
CA TRP A 222 10.18 -5.63 -7.03
C TRP A 222 11.46 -4.90 -7.47
N PHE A 223 12.50 -5.65 -7.81
CA PHE A 223 13.80 -5.16 -8.30
C PHE A 223 14.30 -6.10 -9.41
N SER A 224 15.17 -5.58 -10.26
CA SER A 224 15.74 -6.39 -11.35
C SER A 224 16.49 -7.60 -10.82
N PRO A 225 16.40 -8.77 -11.47
CA PRO A 225 17.28 -9.90 -11.19
C PRO A 225 18.73 -9.48 -11.43
N HIS A 226 19.63 -9.83 -10.51
CA HIS A 226 21.09 -9.59 -10.58
C HIS A 226 21.86 -10.83 -10.18
#